data_4cb308e49bf256e9f77b62c0f079a781
#
_entry.id   4cb308e49bf256e9f77b62c0f079a781
#
_cell.length_a   1.000
_cell.length_b   1.000
_cell.length_c   1.000
_cell.angle_alpha   90.00
_cell.angle_beta   90.00
_cell.angle_gamma   90.00
#
_symmetry.space_group_name_H-M   'P 1'
#
loop_
_entity.id
_entity.type
_entity.pdbx_description
1 polymer ?
#
loop_
_entity_poly.entity_id
_entity_poly.type
_entity_poly.pdbx_seq_one_letter_code
_entity_poly.pdbx_strand_id
1 'polypeptide(L)'
;MKSYSTVVLIKQVPDTKNITGEAMKEDGTVNRAALPAIFNPEDLNALEMALQVKEKYGGTVNVLTMGPPSAVEVLKDSLYRGADSVSLVSDRKLAGSDTLATSFALKQAILSKIPDFDIIFCGRQAIDGDTAQVGPQTAEKLDIAQVTYVNGIEKLEKNAITVRKAIEDGSEILKAPLPVLITVMDTANEPRPYIAKRLLKYRRAVSGFGLHEELKKYPRFKTPDELKEFLIKKGVFIPIWSAEDIGAEAEQIGFAGSPTMVKKIESISL
;
A
#
# COMPACT_ATOMS: atom_id res chain seq x y z
N MET A 1 -20.79 -17.94 7.82
CA MET A 1 -20.29 -17.47 6.51
C MET A 1 -18.79 -17.39 6.59
N LYS A 2 -18.06 -17.63 5.48
CA LYS A 2 -16.60 -17.41 5.47
C LYS A 2 -16.31 -15.93 5.66
N SER A 3 -15.36 -15.59 6.52
CA SER A 3 -14.79 -14.26 6.68
C SER A 3 -13.55 -14.17 5.79
N TYR A 4 -13.38 -13.09 5.04
CA TYR A 4 -12.28 -12.94 4.08
C TYR A 4 -11.18 -12.03 4.62
N SER A 5 -9.94 -12.49 4.54
CA SER A 5 -8.76 -11.67 4.84
C SER A 5 -8.28 -10.99 3.57
N THR A 6 -8.33 -9.67 3.53
CA THR A 6 -7.83 -8.90 2.38
C THR A 6 -6.57 -8.14 2.73
N VAL A 7 -5.64 -8.08 1.78
CA VAL A 7 -4.45 -7.24 1.83
C VAL A 7 -4.61 -6.14 0.78
N VAL A 8 -4.35 -4.89 1.14
CA VAL A 8 -4.33 -3.78 0.18
C VAL A 8 -2.93 -3.21 0.11
N LEU A 9 -2.32 -3.30 -1.06
CA LEU A 9 -1.04 -2.68 -1.35
C LEU A 9 -1.27 -1.24 -1.78
N ILE A 10 -0.62 -0.30 -1.11
CA ILE A 10 -0.77 1.13 -1.37
C ILE A 10 0.58 1.81 -1.51
N LYS A 11 0.61 2.97 -2.16
CA LYS A 11 1.81 3.78 -2.30
C LYS A 11 1.54 5.24 -1.97
N GLN A 12 2.49 5.86 -1.25
CA GLN A 12 2.60 7.31 -1.17
C GLN A 12 3.35 7.79 -2.42
N VAL A 13 2.78 8.75 -3.13
CA VAL A 13 3.33 9.30 -4.37
C VAL A 13 3.40 10.83 -4.30
N PRO A 14 4.31 11.50 -5.04
CA PRO A 14 4.25 12.94 -5.19
C PRO A 14 3.00 13.35 -5.98
N ASP A 15 2.38 14.45 -5.60
CA ASP A 15 1.23 15.03 -6.35
C ASP A 15 1.71 15.67 -7.65
N THR A 16 1.71 14.89 -8.71
CA THR A 16 2.14 15.35 -10.04
C THR A 16 1.07 16.17 -10.77
N LYS A 17 -0.16 16.24 -10.25
CA LYS A 17 -1.25 17.03 -10.84
C LYS A 17 -1.27 18.47 -10.33
N ASN A 18 -0.78 18.73 -9.13
CA ASN A 18 -0.77 20.04 -8.48
C ASN A 18 0.67 20.54 -8.32
N ILE A 19 1.33 20.82 -9.42
CA ILE A 19 2.70 21.36 -9.42
C ILE A 19 2.63 22.84 -8.99
N THR A 20 3.15 23.13 -7.79
CA THR A 20 3.28 24.50 -7.30
C THR A 20 4.55 25.16 -7.85
N GLY A 21 4.58 26.49 -7.91
CA GLY A 21 5.76 27.23 -8.36
C GLY A 21 7.05 26.91 -7.58
N GLU A 22 6.92 26.52 -6.30
CA GLU A 22 8.04 26.09 -5.45
C GLU A 22 8.61 24.72 -5.86
N ALA A 23 7.83 23.93 -6.56
CA ALA A 23 8.29 22.64 -7.08
C ALA A 23 8.99 22.76 -8.44
N MET A 24 9.00 23.93 -9.06
CA MET A 24 9.77 24.20 -10.29
C MET A 24 11.19 24.63 -9.93
N LYS A 25 12.18 23.94 -10.48
CA LYS A 25 13.58 24.34 -10.40
C LYS A 25 13.86 25.48 -11.38
N GLU A 26 14.96 26.19 -11.18
CA GLU A 26 15.40 27.29 -12.06
C GLU A 26 15.64 26.83 -13.51
N ASP A 27 15.96 25.56 -13.72
CA ASP A 27 16.15 24.94 -15.03
C ASP A 27 14.83 24.49 -15.71
N GLY A 28 13.66 24.78 -15.09
CA GLY A 28 12.33 24.39 -15.59
C GLY A 28 11.94 22.93 -15.30
N THR A 29 12.78 22.16 -14.59
CA THR A 29 12.44 20.79 -14.20
C THR A 29 11.66 20.77 -12.88
N VAL A 30 10.85 19.72 -12.68
CA VAL A 30 10.06 19.53 -11.45
C VAL A 30 10.92 18.90 -10.36
N ASN A 31 11.01 19.59 -9.21
CA ASN A 31 11.55 19.00 -7.98
C ASN A 31 10.49 18.12 -7.31
N ARG A 32 10.45 16.84 -7.65
CA ARG A 32 9.47 15.90 -7.08
C ARG A 32 9.50 15.81 -5.56
N ALA A 33 10.66 16.10 -4.93
CA ALA A 33 10.79 16.10 -3.48
C ALA A 33 10.10 17.30 -2.80
N ALA A 34 9.84 18.37 -3.55
CA ALA A 34 9.12 19.54 -3.08
C ALA A 34 7.60 19.45 -3.31
N LEU A 35 7.13 18.43 -4.05
CA LEU A 35 5.69 18.19 -4.23
C LEU A 35 5.08 17.61 -2.95
N PRO A 36 3.84 18.02 -2.61
CA PRO A 36 3.08 17.33 -1.57
C PRO A 36 2.99 15.84 -1.85
N ALA A 37 3.17 15.03 -0.81
CA ALA A 37 2.98 13.60 -0.93
C ALA A 37 1.51 13.26 -0.71
N ILE A 38 0.93 12.47 -1.61
CA ILE A 38 -0.47 12.05 -1.57
C ILE A 38 -0.59 10.53 -1.60
N PHE A 39 -1.78 10.05 -1.25
CA PHE A 39 -2.17 8.67 -1.49
C PHE A 39 -2.32 8.44 -3.00
N ASN A 40 -1.76 7.38 -3.55
CA ASN A 40 -1.94 7.06 -4.96
C ASN A 40 -3.44 6.88 -5.27
N PRO A 41 -4.01 7.62 -6.24
CA PRO A 41 -5.46 7.62 -6.47
C PRO A 41 -6.07 6.23 -6.72
N GLU A 42 -5.47 5.42 -7.57
CA GLU A 42 -5.98 4.08 -7.86
C GLU A 42 -5.88 3.13 -6.66
N ASP A 43 -4.91 3.34 -5.74
CA ASP A 43 -4.83 2.57 -4.50
C ASP A 43 -5.94 2.95 -3.52
N LEU A 44 -6.45 4.20 -3.57
CA LEU A 44 -7.66 4.57 -2.83
C LEU A 44 -8.88 3.80 -3.34
N ASN A 45 -9.02 3.62 -4.65
CA ASN A 45 -10.08 2.79 -5.22
C ASN A 45 -9.94 1.32 -4.81
N ALA A 46 -8.70 0.81 -4.76
CA ALA A 46 -8.42 -0.53 -4.29
C ALA A 46 -8.79 -0.71 -2.80
N LEU A 47 -8.45 0.26 -1.96
CA LEU A 47 -8.86 0.27 -0.55
C LEU A 47 -10.39 0.29 -0.41
N GLU A 48 -11.07 1.14 -1.16
CA GLU A 48 -12.53 1.20 -1.14
C GLU A 48 -13.15 -0.14 -1.55
N MET A 49 -12.64 -0.78 -2.61
CA MET A 49 -13.13 -2.10 -3.03
C MET A 49 -12.96 -3.17 -1.94
N ALA A 50 -11.83 -3.18 -1.23
CA ALA A 50 -11.59 -4.07 -0.10
C ALA A 50 -12.55 -3.79 1.07
N LEU A 51 -12.83 -2.52 1.36
CA LEU A 51 -13.80 -2.14 2.39
C LEU A 51 -15.23 -2.55 2.04
N GLN A 52 -15.63 -2.44 0.77
CA GLN A 52 -16.93 -2.93 0.28
C GLN A 52 -17.03 -4.47 0.40
N VAL A 53 -15.96 -5.21 0.10
CA VAL A 53 -15.89 -6.66 0.32
C VAL A 53 -16.11 -6.98 1.80
N LYS A 54 -15.40 -6.30 2.69
CA LYS A 54 -15.55 -6.48 4.14
C LYS A 54 -16.97 -6.21 4.61
N GLU A 55 -17.61 -5.15 4.14
CA GLU A 55 -18.99 -4.78 4.53
C GLU A 55 -20.01 -5.79 4.05
N LYS A 56 -19.86 -6.29 2.82
CA LYS A 56 -20.82 -7.20 2.21
C LYS A 56 -20.66 -8.66 2.65
N TYR A 57 -19.41 -9.10 2.84
CA TYR A 57 -19.08 -10.52 3.05
C TYR A 57 -18.41 -10.80 4.41
N GLY A 58 -18.09 -9.77 5.16
CA GLY A 58 -17.33 -9.89 6.41
C GLY A 58 -15.83 -10.07 6.16
N GLY A 59 -15.04 -9.88 7.23
CA GLY A 59 -13.59 -10.11 7.19
C GLY A 59 -12.77 -8.92 7.65
N THR A 60 -11.50 -8.91 7.25
CA THR A 60 -10.52 -7.90 7.64
C THR A 60 -9.85 -7.27 6.44
N VAL A 61 -9.48 -5.99 6.58
CA VAL A 61 -8.71 -5.23 5.60
C VAL A 61 -7.38 -4.83 6.21
N ASN A 62 -6.31 -5.44 5.71
CA ASN A 62 -4.93 -5.22 6.13
C ASN A 62 -4.22 -4.40 5.05
N VAL A 63 -3.71 -3.21 5.39
CA VAL A 63 -3.06 -2.33 4.42
C VAL A 63 -1.55 -2.40 4.59
N LEU A 64 -0.85 -2.56 3.48
CA LEU A 64 0.59 -2.68 3.44
C LEU A 64 1.17 -1.67 2.45
N THR A 65 2.22 -0.97 2.85
CA THR A 65 3.02 -0.14 1.95
C THR A 65 4.51 -0.38 2.16
N MET A 66 5.30 -0.22 1.11
CA MET A 66 6.76 -0.14 1.20
C MET A 66 7.18 1.28 0.85
N GLY A 67 7.94 1.92 1.73
CA GLY A 67 8.35 3.29 1.49
C GLY A 67 9.16 3.92 2.61
N PRO A 68 9.47 5.23 2.49
CA PRO A 68 10.15 5.99 3.52
C PRO A 68 9.26 6.19 4.76
N PRO A 69 9.82 6.67 5.88
CA PRO A 69 9.06 6.95 7.10
C PRO A 69 7.83 7.83 6.90
N SER A 70 7.84 8.75 5.92
CA SER A 70 6.69 9.61 5.58
C SER A 70 5.45 8.84 5.10
N ALA A 71 5.62 7.62 4.58
CA ALA A 71 4.50 6.78 4.14
C ALA A 71 3.56 6.34 5.28
N VAL A 72 3.91 6.60 6.53
CA VAL A 72 3.00 6.46 7.68
C VAL A 72 1.72 7.29 7.49
N GLU A 73 1.76 8.41 6.77
CA GLU A 73 0.58 9.27 6.59
C GLU A 73 -0.50 8.61 5.72
N VAL A 74 -0.15 7.91 4.63
CA VAL A 74 -1.14 7.16 3.83
C VAL A 74 -1.68 5.94 4.58
N LEU A 75 -0.93 5.38 5.52
CA LEU A 75 -1.41 4.34 6.41
C LEU A 75 -2.44 4.87 7.43
N LYS A 76 -2.21 6.06 8.00
CA LYS A 76 -3.21 6.74 8.85
C LYS A 76 -4.47 7.06 8.07
N ASP A 77 -4.33 7.56 6.84
CA ASP A 77 -5.44 7.80 5.93
C ASP A 77 -6.29 6.53 5.73
N SER A 78 -5.64 5.39 5.49
CA SER A 78 -6.31 4.09 5.37
C SER A 78 -7.08 3.71 6.64
N LEU A 79 -6.51 3.94 7.82
CA LEU A 79 -7.19 3.74 9.10
C LEU A 79 -8.41 4.65 9.26
N TYR A 80 -8.33 5.90 8.80
CA TYR A 80 -9.46 6.84 8.87
C TYR A 80 -10.63 6.39 8.02
N ARG A 81 -10.38 5.72 6.88
CA ARG A 81 -11.39 5.21 5.95
C ARG A 81 -11.97 3.87 6.34
N GLY A 82 -11.33 3.06 7.17
CA GLY A 82 -11.94 1.80 7.62
C GLY A 82 -11.03 0.58 7.71
N ALA A 83 -9.77 0.68 7.31
CA ALA A 83 -8.81 -0.41 7.43
C ALA A 83 -8.69 -0.91 8.88
N ASP A 84 -8.54 -2.21 9.06
CA ASP A 84 -8.45 -2.83 10.39
C ASP A 84 -7.03 -2.79 10.92
N SER A 85 -6.06 -3.05 10.07
CA SER A 85 -4.64 -2.95 10.38
C SER A 85 -3.86 -2.32 9.23
N VAL A 86 -2.73 -1.74 9.58
CA VAL A 86 -1.82 -1.12 8.62
C VAL A 86 -0.38 -1.42 9.01
N SER A 87 0.51 -1.55 8.03
CA SER A 87 1.93 -1.82 8.27
C SER A 87 2.81 -1.15 7.22
N LEU A 88 3.99 -0.71 7.64
CA LEU A 88 5.01 -0.13 6.77
C LEU A 88 6.22 -1.06 6.66
N VAL A 89 6.59 -1.41 5.44
CA VAL A 89 7.90 -2.00 5.15
C VAL A 89 8.87 -0.87 4.86
N SER A 90 9.85 -0.67 5.74
CA SER A 90 10.79 0.45 5.61
C SER A 90 12.16 0.10 6.17
N ASP A 91 13.15 0.14 5.30
CA ASP A 91 14.56 -0.07 5.61
C ASP A 91 15.41 0.69 4.58
N ARG A 92 16.59 1.17 4.96
CA ARG A 92 17.56 1.76 4.03
C ARG A 92 18.01 0.78 2.95
N LYS A 93 18.05 -0.52 3.27
CA LYS A 93 18.41 -1.59 2.33
C LYS A 93 17.40 -1.73 1.18
N LEU A 94 16.17 -1.23 1.35
CA LEU A 94 15.12 -1.23 0.32
C LEU A 94 15.20 -0.03 -0.63
N ALA A 95 16.06 0.94 -0.34
CA ALA A 95 16.20 2.14 -1.17
C ALA A 95 16.69 1.78 -2.59
N GLY A 96 16.11 2.45 -3.60
CA GLY A 96 16.45 2.21 -5.00
C GLY A 96 15.87 0.93 -5.60
N SER A 97 14.93 0.26 -4.90
CA SER A 97 14.20 -0.88 -5.45
C SER A 97 13.40 -0.48 -6.69
N ASP A 98 13.60 -1.20 -7.79
CA ASP A 98 12.72 -1.17 -8.95
C ASP A 98 11.44 -2.00 -8.68
N THR A 99 10.63 -2.26 -9.71
CA THR A 99 9.40 -3.04 -9.56
C THR A 99 9.65 -4.49 -9.17
N LEU A 100 10.77 -5.08 -9.64
CA LEU A 100 11.14 -6.46 -9.34
C LEU A 100 11.53 -6.63 -7.86
N ALA A 101 12.43 -5.79 -7.36
CA ALA A 101 12.85 -5.80 -5.96
C ALA A 101 11.71 -5.40 -5.02
N THR A 102 10.86 -4.44 -5.43
CA THR A 102 9.66 -4.03 -4.66
C THR A 102 8.68 -5.18 -4.51
N SER A 103 8.35 -5.86 -5.61
CA SER A 103 7.41 -7.00 -5.57
C SER A 103 7.94 -8.17 -4.74
N PHE A 104 9.27 -8.38 -4.72
CA PHE A 104 9.90 -9.37 -3.86
C PHE A 104 9.75 -9.01 -2.38
N ALA A 105 10.05 -7.78 -2.00
CA ALA A 105 9.92 -7.32 -0.61
C ALA A 105 8.46 -7.39 -0.13
N LEU A 106 7.49 -7.01 -0.97
CA LEU A 106 6.06 -7.12 -0.66
C LEU A 106 5.63 -8.57 -0.49
N LYS A 107 6.05 -9.49 -1.38
CA LYS A 107 5.83 -10.92 -1.24
C LYS A 107 6.35 -11.44 0.11
N GLN A 108 7.59 -11.10 0.47
CA GLN A 108 8.19 -11.54 1.73
C GLN A 108 7.41 -10.99 2.95
N ALA A 109 6.99 -9.74 2.92
CA ALA A 109 6.17 -9.14 3.96
C ALA A 109 4.81 -9.85 4.11
N ILE A 110 4.14 -10.14 2.99
CA ILE A 110 2.84 -10.85 3.00
C ILE A 110 3.00 -12.25 3.58
N LEU A 111 3.94 -13.05 3.08
CA LEU A 111 4.14 -14.42 3.53
C LEU A 111 4.57 -14.53 4.99
N SER A 112 5.41 -13.60 5.47
CA SER A 112 5.93 -13.63 6.84
C SER A 112 4.99 -13.04 7.89
N LYS A 113 4.13 -12.09 7.51
CA LYS A 113 3.33 -11.29 8.46
C LYS A 113 1.81 -11.41 8.27
N ILE A 114 1.34 -11.75 7.07
CA ILE A 114 -0.08 -11.84 6.72
C ILE A 114 -0.32 -13.09 5.85
N PRO A 115 0.12 -14.28 6.26
CA PRO A 115 0.09 -15.48 5.39
C PRO A 115 -1.33 -15.95 5.05
N ASP A 116 -2.31 -15.70 5.92
CA ASP A 116 -3.69 -16.15 5.78
C ASP A 116 -4.54 -15.12 5.05
N PHE A 117 -4.21 -14.81 3.79
CA PHE A 117 -4.98 -13.89 2.97
C PHE A 117 -5.80 -14.63 1.90
N ASP A 118 -6.95 -14.05 1.52
CA ASP A 118 -7.79 -14.54 0.44
C ASP A 118 -7.66 -13.68 -0.83
N ILE A 119 -7.54 -12.35 -0.67
CA ILE A 119 -7.51 -11.42 -1.80
C ILE A 119 -6.48 -10.33 -1.52
N ILE A 120 -5.66 -10.05 -2.53
CA ILE A 120 -4.79 -8.87 -2.54
C ILE A 120 -5.39 -7.85 -3.51
N PHE A 121 -5.57 -6.62 -3.06
CA PHE A 121 -5.97 -5.49 -3.90
C PHE A 121 -4.81 -4.50 -4.03
N CYS A 122 -4.65 -3.90 -5.18
CA CYS A 122 -3.81 -2.72 -5.41
C CYS A 122 -4.40 -1.87 -6.53
N GLY A 123 -4.01 -0.63 -6.68
CA GLY A 123 -4.29 0.15 -7.88
C GLY A 123 -3.66 -0.50 -9.11
N ARG A 124 -4.18 -0.19 -10.28
CA ARG A 124 -3.58 -0.63 -11.54
C ARG A 124 -2.12 -0.19 -11.65
N GLN A 125 -1.85 1.06 -11.27
CA GLN A 125 -0.51 1.64 -11.30
C GLN A 125 -0.36 2.79 -10.30
N ALA A 126 0.89 3.19 -10.04
CA ALA A 126 1.23 4.40 -9.30
C ALA A 126 1.51 5.55 -10.28
N ILE A 127 0.94 6.73 -10.02
CA ILE A 127 1.01 7.90 -10.93
C ILE A 127 2.41 8.51 -11.09
N ASP A 128 3.37 8.12 -10.26
CA ASP A 128 4.75 8.60 -10.31
C ASP A 128 5.66 7.77 -11.21
N GLY A 129 5.34 6.51 -11.45
CA GLY A 129 6.16 5.59 -12.23
C GLY A 129 5.46 4.99 -13.44
N ASP A 130 4.14 4.93 -13.46
CA ASP A 130 3.26 4.46 -14.55
C ASP A 130 3.63 3.10 -15.16
N THR A 131 4.25 2.20 -14.37
CA THR A 131 4.71 0.90 -14.88
C THR A 131 3.66 -0.19 -14.87
N ALA A 132 2.65 -0.12 -14.01
CA ALA A 132 1.61 -1.13 -13.78
C ALA A 132 2.15 -2.55 -13.49
N GLN A 133 3.37 -2.67 -12.97
CA GLN A 133 4.09 -3.95 -12.85
C GLN A 133 4.06 -4.56 -11.46
N VAL A 134 4.05 -3.75 -10.39
CA VAL A 134 4.24 -4.24 -9.01
C VAL A 134 3.16 -5.23 -8.60
N GLY A 135 1.88 -4.96 -8.90
CA GLY A 135 0.78 -5.89 -8.63
C GLY A 135 0.99 -7.25 -9.31
N PRO A 136 1.04 -7.30 -10.66
CA PRO A 136 1.28 -8.54 -11.41
C PRO A 136 2.52 -9.31 -10.97
N GLN A 137 3.65 -8.63 -10.77
CA GLN A 137 4.88 -9.27 -10.29
C GLN A 137 4.76 -9.83 -8.87
N THR A 138 3.99 -9.17 -8.00
CA THR A 138 3.71 -9.68 -6.65
C THR A 138 2.88 -10.95 -6.72
N ALA A 139 1.85 -11.00 -7.58
CA ALA A 139 1.04 -12.19 -7.77
C ALA A 139 1.87 -13.37 -8.29
N GLU A 140 2.69 -13.13 -9.31
CA GLU A 140 3.61 -14.14 -9.86
C GLU A 140 4.56 -14.70 -8.80
N LYS A 141 5.17 -13.82 -7.99
CA LYS A 141 6.06 -14.25 -6.90
C LYS A 141 5.36 -15.01 -5.77
N LEU A 142 4.07 -14.79 -5.58
CA LEU A 142 3.23 -15.51 -4.63
C LEU A 142 2.64 -16.80 -5.20
N ASP A 143 2.81 -17.06 -6.49
CA ASP A 143 2.21 -18.18 -7.23
C ASP A 143 0.68 -18.22 -7.08
N ILE A 144 0.02 -17.05 -7.24
CA ILE A 144 -1.43 -16.91 -7.14
C ILE A 144 -2.03 -16.36 -8.43
N ALA A 145 -3.32 -16.64 -8.64
CA ALA A 145 -4.08 -16.05 -9.73
C ALA A 145 -4.08 -14.52 -9.66
N GLN A 146 -4.18 -13.85 -10.82
CA GLN A 146 -4.33 -12.41 -10.89
C GLN A 146 -5.39 -12.00 -11.92
N VAL A 147 -6.10 -10.91 -11.63
CA VAL A 147 -6.98 -10.24 -12.58
C VAL A 147 -6.69 -8.75 -12.56
N THR A 148 -6.29 -8.22 -13.71
CA THR A 148 -5.95 -6.80 -13.86
C THR A 148 -7.10 -5.99 -14.43
N TYR A 149 -7.06 -4.65 -14.24
CA TYR A 149 -8.04 -3.71 -14.77
C TYR A 149 -9.47 -3.96 -14.28
N VAL A 150 -9.64 -4.34 -13.01
CA VAL A 150 -10.96 -4.64 -12.45
C VAL A 150 -11.69 -3.35 -12.09
N ASN A 151 -12.94 -3.25 -12.54
CA ASN A 151 -13.83 -2.14 -12.22
C ASN A 151 -15.09 -2.57 -11.43
N GLY A 152 -15.21 -3.85 -11.02
CA GLY A 152 -16.31 -4.31 -10.19
C GLY A 152 -16.17 -5.75 -9.72
N ILE A 153 -16.79 -6.04 -8.58
CA ILE A 153 -16.94 -7.41 -8.06
C ILE A 153 -18.40 -7.83 -8.22
N GLU A 154 -18.63 -8.84 -9.03
CA GLU A 154 -19.97 -9.38 -9.26
C GLU A 154 -20.39 -10.33 -8.14
N LYS A 155 -19.50 -11.25 -7.77
CA LYS A 155 -19.77 -12.28 -6.77
C LYS A 155 -18.50 -12.74 -6.06
N LEU A 156 -18.60 -12.98 -4.75
CA LEU A 156 -17.56 -13.61 -3.97
C LEU A 156 -18.11 -14.91 -3.35
N GLU A 157 -17.45 -16.01 -3.65
CA GLU A 157 -17.78 -17.37 -3.20
C GLU A 157 -16.65 -17.91 -2.31
N LYS A 158 -16.90 -19.02 -1.62
CA LYS A 158 -15.96 -19.60 -0.64
C LYS A 158 -14.51 -19.73 -1.17
N ASN A 159 -14.35 -20.12 -2.44
CA ASN A 159 -13.03 -20.40 -3.03
C ASN A 159 -12.83 -19.69 -4.39
N ALA A 160 -13.69 -18.75 -4.77
CA ALA A 160 -13.60 -18.05 -6.04
C ALA A 160 -14.22 -16.66 -5.97
N ILE A 161 -13.75 -15.77 -6.82
CA ILE A 161 -14.32 -14.45 -7.04
C ILE A 161 -14.68 -14.27 -8.51
N THR A 162 -15.83 -13.64 -8.78
CA THR A 162 -16.22 -13.20 -10.11
C THR A 162 -16.15 -11.70 -10.18
N VAL A 163 -15.36 -11.19 -11.11
CA VAL A 163 -15.08 -9.76 -11.27
C VAL A 163 -15.38 -9.30 -12.68
N ARG A 164 -15.64 -7.99 -12.83
CA ARG A 164 -15.72 -7.30 -14.10
C ARG A 164 -14.39 -6.63 -14.39
N LYS A 165 -13.78 -7.01 -15.49
CA LYS A 165 -12.53 -6.46 -16.02
C LYS A 165 -12.84 -5.51 -17.16
N ALA A 166 -12.24 -4.33 -17.15
CA ALA A 166 -12.28 -3.41 -18.29
C ALA A 166 -11.36 -3.90 -19.43
N ILE A 167 -11.87 -3.81 -20.64
CA ILE A 167 -11.13 -4.02 -21.88
C ILE A 167 -11.36 -2.82 -22.81
N GLU A 168 -10.64 -2.70 -23.90
CA GLU A 168 -10.66 -1.53 -24.81
C GLU A 168 -12.08 -1.16 -25.24
N ASP A 169 -12.88 -2.11 -25.67
CA ASP A 169 -14.23 -1.90 -26.21
C ASP A 169 -15.34 -2.45 -25.28
N GLY A 170 -15.14 -2.45 -23.97
CA GLY A 170 -16.18 -2.91 -23.06
C GLY A 170 -15.68 -3.54 -21.76
N SER A 171 -16.28 -4.66 -21.38
CA SER A 171 -15.88 -5.39 -20.17
C SER A 171 -16.06 -6.90 -20.32
N GLU A 172 -15.25 -7.65 -19.57
CA GLU A 172 -15.34 -9.10 -19.46
C GLU A 172 -15.71 -9.47 -18.02
N ILE A 173 -16.50 -10.54 -17.87
CA ILE A 173 -16.75 -11.16 -16.57
C ILE A 173 -15.85 -12.37 -16.41
N LEU A 174 -14.96 -12.32 -15.44
CA LEU A 174 -13.98 -13.38 -15.17
C LEU A 174 -14.20 -13.98 -13.79
N LYS A 175 -14.07 -15.31 -13.73
CA LYS A 175 -14.06 -16.04 -12.45
C LYS A 175 -12.65 -16.54 -12.17
N ALA A 176 -12.09 -16.16 -11.01
CA ALA A 176 -10.76 -16.55 -10.55
C ALA A 176 -10.83 -17.35 -9.25
N PRO A 177 -9.94 -18.34 -9.02
CA PRO A 177 -9.81 -19.01 -7.73
C PRO A 177 -9.22 -18.06 -6.67
N LEU A 178 -9.46 -18.35 -5.39
CA LEU A 178 -8.76 -17.74 -4.26
C LEU A 178 -7.59 -18.63 -3.81
N PRO A 179 -6.46 -18.06 -3.38
CA PRO A 179 -6.20 -16.61 -3.29
C PRO A 179 -5.95 -15.97 -4.67
N VAL A 180 -6.21 -14.66 -4.75
CA VAL A 180 -6.08 -13.89 -5.99
C VAL A 180 -5.54 -12.48 -5.73
N LEU A 181 -4.79 -11.92 -6.68
CA LEU A 181 -4.46 -10.51 -6.70
C LEU A 181 -5.31 -9.79 -7.77
N ILE A 182 -5.86 -8.65 -7.38
CA ILE A 182 -6.73 -7.82 -8.22
C ILE A 182 -6.13 -6.42 -8.34
N THR A 183 -5.91 -5.95 -9.57
CA THR A 183 -5.59 -4.54 -9.79
C THR A 183 -6.85 -3.76 -10.14
N VAL A 184 -7.07 -2.65 -9.44
CA VAL A 184 -8.32 -1.88 -9.45
C VAL A 184 -8.14 -0.60 -10.26
N MET A 185 -9.14 -0.29 -11.09
CA MET A 185 -9.21 0.93 -11.90
C MET A 185 -9.74 2.11 -11.07
N ASP A 186 -9.37 3.33 -11.45
CA ASP A 186 -9.93 4.58 -10.92
C ASP A 186 -11.45 4.71 -11.15
N THR A 187 -11.98 4.05 -12.18
CA THR A 187 -13.40 4.03 -12.52
C THR A 187 -14.22 3.00 -11.74
N ALA A 188 -13.58 2.21 -10.86
CA ALA A 188 -14.25 1.10 -10.16
C ALA A 188 -15.25 1.56 -9.10
N ASN A 189 -14.96 2.65 -8.41
CA ASN A 189 -15.76 3.17 -7.31
C ASN A 189 -15.33 4.60 -6.96
N GLU A 190 -16.09 5.25 -6.10
CA GLU A 190 -15.72 6.51 -5.45
C GLU A 190 -15.22 6.21 -4.03
N PRO A 191 -13.96 6.53 -3.70
CA PRO A 191 -13.40 6.30 -2.37
C PRO A 191 -14.17 7.07 -1.29
N ARG A 192 -14.56 6.37 -0.22
CA ARG A 192 -15.29 6.98 0.90
C ARG A 192 -14.48 8.06 1.61
N PRO A 193 -15.15 9.09 2.19
CA PRO A 193 -14.51 10.07 3.05
C PRO A 193 -14.05 9.45 4.37
N TYR A 194 -13.31 10.22 5.18
CA TYR A 194 -12.90 9.80 6.51
C TYR A 194 -14.10 9.59 7.44
N ILE A 195 -14.05 8.51 8.21
CA ILE A 195 -15.03 8.22 9.26
C ILE A 195 -14.62 9.00 10.51
N ALA A 196 -15.40 9.99 10.93
CA ALA A 196 -15.07 10.91 12.02
C ALA A 196 -14.60 10.21 13.31
N LYS A 197 -15.28 9.14 13.73
CA LYS A 197 -14.90 8.35 14.91
C LYS A 197 -13.50 7.72 14.76
N ARG A 198 -13.18 7.23 13.56
CA ARG A 198 -11.87 6.63 13.26
C ARG A 198 -10.78 7.69 13.18
N LEU A 199 -11.06 8.82 12.54
CA LEU A 199 -10.15 9.96 12.51
C LEU A 199 -9.77 10.41 13.92
N LEU A 200 -10.75 10.58 14.81
CA LEU A 200 -10.50 10.96 16.22
C LEU A 200 -9.63 9.93 16.95
N LYS A 201 -9.84 8.63 16.70
CA LYS A 201 -9.03 7.56 17.29
C LYS A 201 -7.60 7.56 16.74
N TYR A 202 -7.46 7.54 15.43
CA TYR A 202 -6.18 7.22 14.78
C TYR A 202 -5.32 8.44 14.44
N ARG A 203 -5.82 9.69 14.56
CA ARG A 203 -4.97 10.90 14.42
C ARG A 203 -3.77 10.90 15.37
N ARG A 204 -3.84 10.16 16.45
CA ARG A 204 -2.77 9.97 17.46
C ARG A 204 -2.07 8.61 17.31
N ALA A 205 -2.27 7.90 16.20
CA ALA A 205 -1.53 6.68 15.96
C ALA A 205 -0.03 6.96 15.81
N VAL A 206 0.77 6.14 16.46
CA VAL A 206 2.23 6.29 16.54
C VAL A 206 2.87 5.15 15.77
N SER A 207 3.81 5.47 14.91
CA SER A 207 4.64 4.46 14.23
C SER A 207 5.86 4.11 15.07
N GLY A 208 6.51 3.00 14.73
CA GLY A 208 7.77 2.60 15.35
C GLY A 208 8.83 3.70 15.33
N PHE A 209 8.87 4.53 14.28
CA PHE A 209 9.80 5.66 14.18
C PHE A 209 9.52 6.78 15.19
N GLY A 210 8.27 6.98 15.59
CA GLY A 210 7.86 8.06 16.49
C GLY A 210 7.92 7.74 17.97
N LEU A 211 8.26 6.50 18.36
CA LEU A 211 8.15 6.04 19.76
C LEU A 211 8.99 6.87 20.74
N HIS A 212 10.23 7.22 20.39
CA HIS A 212 11.10 8.00 21.29
C HIS A 212 10.58 9.42 21.54
N GLU A 213 10.08 10.07 20.49
CA GLU A 213 9.48 11.41 20.64
C GLU A 213 8.16 11.36 21.40
N GLU A 214 7.35 10.35 21.13
CA GLU A 214 6.07 10.18 21.79
C GLU A 214 6.24 9.84 23.27
N LEU A 215 7.29 9.08 23.65
CA LEU A 215 7.60 8.74 25.04
C LEU A 215 7.72 9.98 25.93
N LYS A 216 8.25 11.10 25.40
CA LYS A 216 8.36 12.38 26.11
C LYS A 216 7.00 12.92 26.58
N LYS A 217 5.91 12.56 25.89
CA LYS A 217 4.53 13.00 26.21
C LYS A 217 3.85 12.08 27.24
N TYR A 218 4.45 10.94 27.55
CA TYR A 218 3.89 9.94 28.47
C TYR A 218 4.83 9.63 29.65
N PRO A 219 4.96 10.52 30.64
CA PRO A 219 5.95 10.38 31.74
C PRO A 219 5.77 9.12 32.61
N ARG A 220 4.63 8.43 32.47
CA ARG A 220 4.35 7.17 33.19
C ARG A 220 5.09 5.95 32.63
N PHE A 221 5.57 6.01 31.40
CA PHE A 221 6.35 4.94 30.78
C PHE A 221 7.84 5.28 30.84
N LYS A 222 8.68 4.30 31.15
CA LYS A 222 10.12 4.47 31.30
C LYS A 222 10.87 4.12 30.03
N THR A 223 10.31 3.23 29.20
CA THR A 223 10.96 2.73 27.99
C THR A 223 10.03 2.85 26.75
N PRO A 224 10.60 2.94 25.55
CA PRO A 224 9.81 2.88 24.31
C PRO A 224 8.99 1.59 24.18
N ASP A 225 9.49 0.47 24.70
CA ASP A 225 8.80 -0.82 24.62
C ASP A 225 7.54 -0.85 25.49
N GLU A 226 7.59 -0.32 26.69
CA GLU A 226 6.39 -0.16 27.54
C GLU A 226 5.31 0.69 26.87
N LEU A 227 5.74 1.79 26.23
CA LEU A 227 4.82 2.64 25.45
C LEU A 227 4.27 1.89 24.24
N LYS A 228 5.10 1.17 23.50
CA LYS A 228 4.72 0.36 22.33
C LYS A 228 3.64 -0.66 22.69
N GLU A 229 3.84 -1.44 23.75
CA GLU A 229 2.86 -2.41 24.24
C GLU A 229 1.51 -1.75 24.58
N PHE A 230 1.56 -0.60 25.26
CA PHE A 230 0.36 0.17 25.55
C PHE A 230 -0.35 0.64 24.28
N LEU A 231 0.37 1.16 23.29
CA LEU A 231 -0.18 1.63 22.02
C LEU A 231 -0.77 0.47 21.19
N ILE A 232 -0.11 -0.69 21.19
CA ILE A 232 -0.64 -1.92 20.57
C ILE A 232 -1.96 -2.31 21.23
N LYS A 233 -2.00 -2.37 22.58
CA LYS A 233 -3.22 -2.70 23.33
C LYS A 233 -4.35 -1.71 23.08
N LYS A 234 -4.04 -0.44 22.80
CA LYS A 234 -5.00 0.60 22.42
C LYS A 234 -5.39 0.52 20.92
N GLY A 235 -4.70 -0.27 20.11
CA GLY A 235 -4.91 -0.39 18.68
C GLY A 235 -4.60 0.92 17.95
N VAL A 236 -3.54 1.63 18.36
CA VAL A 236 -3.07 2.90 17.77
C VAL A 236 -1.56 2.87 17.49
N PHE A 237 -0.99 1.69 17.39
CA PHE A 237 0.39 1.49 16.96
C PHE A 237 0.46 1.07 15.50
N ILE A 238 1.36 1.69 14.73
CA ILE A 238 1.64 1.34 13.33
C ILE A 238 2.98 0.59 13.31
N PRO A 239 2.98 -0.73 13.04
CA PRO A 239 4.20 -1.51 12.96
C PRO A 239 5.04 -1.10 11.75
N ILE A 240 6.35 -1.12 11.95
CA ILE A 240 7.37 -0.94 10.92
C ILE A 240 8.12 -2.26 10.82
N TRP A 241 8.28 -2.76 9.60
CA TRP A 241 9.03 -3.97 9.33
C TRP A 241 10.26 -3.65 8.50
N SER A 242 11.43 -4.02 9.01
CA SER A 242 12.71 -3.96 8.29
C SER A 242 12.82 -5.07 7.25
N ALA A 243 13.85 -5.03 6.43
CA ALA A 243 14.21 -6.13 5.53
C ALA A 243 14.43 -7.45 6.28
N GLU A 244 15.05 -7.38 7.46
CA GLU A 244 15.27 -8.55 8.34
C GLU A 244 13.97 -9.09 8.92
N ASP A 245 13.05 -8.21 9.37
CA ASP A 245 11.75 -8.59 9.93
C ASP A 245 10.88 -9.38 8.96
N ILE A 246 11.03 -9.14 7.66
CA ILE A 246 10.30 -9.83 6.59
C ILE A 246 11.11 -10.98 5.96
N GLY A 247 12.33 -11.25 6.42
CA GLY A 247 13.21 -12.27 5.88
C GLY A 247 13.62 -12.02 4.42
N ALA A 248 13.81 -10.75 4.04
CA ALA A 248 14.21 -10.41 2.69
C ALA A 248 15.74 -10.53 2.52
N GLU A 249 16.15 -11.28 1.51
CA GLU A 249 17.56 -11.46 1.14
C GLU A 249 18.12 -10.19 0.52
N ALA A 250 19.32 -9.77 0.95
CA ALA A 250 19.92 -8.50 0.56
C ALA A 250 20.16 -8.38 -0.97
N GLU A 251 20.42 -9.52 -1.62
CA GLU A 251 20.67 -9.61 -3.06
C GLU A 251 19.40 -9.42 -3.91
N GLN A 252 18.21 -9.55 -3.30
CA GLN A 252 16.93 -9.47 -3.99
C GLN A 252 16.16 -8.16 -3.71
N ILE A 253 16.74 -7.25 -2.95
CA ILE A 253 16.11 -5.96 -2.57
C ILE A 253 17.02 -4.78 -2.89
N GLY A 254 16.46 -3.56 -2.84
CA GLY A 254 17.19 -2.33 -3.07
C GLY A 254 17.86 -2.30 -4.44
N PHE A 255 18.98 -1.64 -4.52
CA PHE A 255 19.79 -1.57 -5.75
C PHE A 255 20.33 -2.93 -6.18
N ALA A 256 20.67 -3.83 -5.25
CA ALA A 256 21.23 -5.14 -5.58
C ALA A 256 20.20 -6.04 -6.27
N GLY A 257 18.92 -5.97 -5.83
CA GLY A 257 17.83 -6.74 -6.40
C GLY A 257 17.15 -6.09 -7.62
N SER A 258 17.66 -4.94 -8.10
CA SER A 258 17.04 -4.13 -9.16
C SER A 258 17.86 -4.22 -10.45
N PRO A 259 17.43 -5.03 -11.45
CA PRO A 259 18.08 -5.08 -12.76
C PRO A 259 17.93 -3.78 -13.56
N THR A 260 16.97 -2.92 -13.23
CA THR A 260 16.75 -1.63 -13.88
C THR A 260 17.67 -0.56 -13.28
N MET A 261 18.60 -0.05 -14.08
CA MET A 261 19.54 0.99 -13.66
C MET A 261 19.28 2.30 -14.39
N VAL A 262 19.05 3.37 -13.64
CA VAL A 262 19.02 4.74 -14.20
C VAL A 262 20.44 5.18 -14.46
N LYS A 263 20.86 5.22 -15.74
CA LYS A 263 22.21 5.63 -16.14
C LYS A 263 22.39 7.15 -16.14
N LYS A 264 21.37 7.91 -16.53
CA LYS A 264 21.41 9.36 -16.63
C LYS A 264 19.99 9.93 -16.64
N ILE A 265 19.80 11.05 -15.96
CA ILE A 265 18.59 11.87 -16.08
C ILE A 265 18.98 13.10 -16.90
N GLU A 266 18.36 13.28 -18.06
CA GLU A 266 18.53 14.47 -18.91
C GLU A 266 17.29 15.35 -18.79
N SER A 267 17.49 16.66 -18.62
CA SER A 267 16.42 17.63 -18.75
C SER A 267 16.12 17.84 -20.23
N ILE A 268 14.87 17.65 -20.62
CA ILE A 268 14.40 18.02 -21.95
C ILE A 268 13.78 19.41 -21.80
N SER A 269 14.39 20.41 -22.41
CA SER A 269 13.74 21.71 -22.61
C SER A 269 12.72 21.54 -23.73
N LEU A 270 11.43 21.73 -23.39
CA LEU A 270 10.33 21.85 -24.36
C LEU A 270 10.28 23.27 -24.91
#